data_3d2ade77dae14053a297df4422b3b478
#
_entry.id   3d2ade77dae14053a297df4422b3b478
#
_cell.length_a   1.000
_cell.length_b   1.000
_cell.length_c   1.000
_cell.angle_alpha   90.00
_cell.angle_beta   90.00
_cell.angle_gamma   90.00
#
_symmetry.space_group_name_H-M   'P 1'
#
loop_
_entity.id
_entity.type
_entity.pdbx_description
1 polymer ?
#
loop_
_entity_poly.entity_id
_entity_poly.type
_entity_poly.pdbx_seq_one_letter_code
_entity_poly.pdbx_strand_id
1 'polypeptide(L)'
;MADYKDIVGTKVTVASANPTEPSTGQVWYNTTDNVLRYDKGVVRGAWASGGALNTARRFLAGAGTQTAGLGFGGGPPVVDNSEEYNGSSWAEGNNLNTARATLAGCGTQTAGLAFGGYSPDAPNFDNETEEYDGTSWSEQNNLNTARRELAGAGIQTAALAFGGAPGSTNNESYNGTSWTEIADLNEGRDELGGIGTATAALAISGHPQSAENELWNGSS
;
A
#
# COMPACT_ATOMS: atom_id res chain seq x y z
N MET A 1 -29.58 -12.48 43.57
CA MET A 1 -28.49 -11.50 43.36
C MET A 1 -27.21 -12.31 43.37
N ALA A 2 -26.50 -12.36 42.28
CA ALA A 2 -25.21 -13.02 42.25
C ALA A 2 -24.22 -12.21 43.08
N ASP A 3 -23.52 -12.85 43.99
CA ASP A 3 -22.54 -12.22 44.88
C ASP A 3 -21.22 -12.05 44.11
N TYR A 4 -20.87 -10.83 43.74
CA TYR A 4 -19.66 -10.50 42.94
C TYR A 4 -18.39 -10.42 43.83
N LYS A 5 -18.26 -11.27 44.83
CA LYS A 5 -17.16 -11.23 45.79
C LYS A 5 -15.81 -11.72 45.23
N ASP A 6 -15.76 -12.31 44.05
CA ASP A 6 -14.54 -12.95 43.55
C ASP A 6 -13.83 -12.19 42.42
N ILE A 7 -14.04 -10.87 42.24
CA ILE A 7 -13.18 -10.06 41.39
C ILE A 7 -11.97 -9.63 42.21
N VAL A 8 -11.00 -10.51 42.35
CA VAL A 8 -9.76 -10.25 43.07
C VAL A 8 -8.92 -9.25 42.25
N GLY A 9 -8.73 -8.05 42.81
CA GLY A 9 -7.79 -7.07 42.33
C GLY A 9 -8.34 -5.94 41.46
N THR A 10 -9.65 -5.89 41.16
CA THR A 10 -10.22 -4.79 40.36
C THR A 10 -11.24 -4.02 41.22
N LYS A 11 -10.95 -2.73 41.45
CA LYS A 11 -11.90 -1.83 42.14
C LYS A 11 -12.96 -1.40 41.13
N VAL A 12 -14.21 -1.81 41.31
CA VAL A 12 -15.33 -1.28 40.54
C VAL A 12 -15.59 0.17 40.97
N THR A 13 -15.41 1.10 40.08
CA THR A 13 -15.70 2.51 40.29
C THR A 13 -17.19 2.75 40.01
N VAL A 14 -17.89 3.39 40.90
CA VAL A 14 -19.27 3.85 40.67
C VAL A 14 -19.22 5.27 40.14
N ALA A 15 -19.83 5.50 38.96
CA ALA A 15 -19.83 6.80 38.30
C ALA A 15 -21.20 7.11 37.70
N SER A 16 -21.59 8.38 37.69
CA SER A 16 -22.82 8.84 37.04
C SER A 16 -22.69 9.02 35.53
N ALA A 17 -21.49 8.90 34.99
CA ALA A 17 -21.19 8.95 33.56
C ALA A 17 -20.02 8.02 33.26
N ASN A 18 -19.81 7.72 31.98
CA ASN A 18 -18.63 6.97 31.58
C ASN A 18 -17.38 7.82 31.80
N PRO A 19 -16.26 7.25 32.30
CA PRO A 19 -14.98 7.93 32.38
C PRO A 19 -14.59 8.46 31.00
N THR A 20 -14.05 9.66 30.93
CA THR A 20 -13.57 10.27 29.68
C THR A 20 -12.34 9.54 29.12
N GLU A 21 -11.53 9.00 30.03
CA GLU A 21 -10.32 8.24 29.68
C GLU A 21 -10.18 7.00 30.59
N PRO A 22 -10.97 5.94 30.32
CA PRO A 22 -10.84 4.72 31.11
C PRO A 22 -9.52 4.00 30.81
N SER A 23 -8.92 3.41 31.82
CA SER A 23 -7.75 2.54 31.63
C SER A 23 -8.18 1.17 31.09
N THR A 24 -7.35 0.59 30.23
CA THR A 24 -7.60 -0.77 29.69
C THR A 24 -7.89 -1.77 30.81
N GLY A 25 -8.99 -2.49 30.71
CA GLY A 25 -9.44 -3.43 31.72
C GLY A 25 -10.15 -2.80 32.91
N GLN A 26 -10.30 -1.47 32.94
CA GLN A 26 -11.07 -0.80 34.00
C GLN A 26 -12.53 -1.21 33.91
N VAL A 27 -13.12 -1.56 35.05
CA VAL A 27 -14.53 -1.89 35.19
C VAL A 27 -15.21 -0.83 36.04
N TRP A 28 -16.35 -0.32 35.60
CA TRP A 28 -17.15 0.65 36.35
C TRP A 28 -18.65 0.36 36.23
N TYR A 29 -19.39 0.76 37.25
CA TYR A 29 -20.84 0.74 37.24
C TYR A 29 -21.35 2.15 36.94
N ASN A 30 -22.05 2.30 35.79
CA ASN A 30 -22.69 3.56 35.43
C ASN A 30 -24.08 3.63 36.11
N THR A 31 -24.24 4.58 37.02
CA THR A 31 -25.49 4.73 37.78
C THR A 31 -26.60 5.41 36.98
N THR A 32 -26.31 6.08 35.88
CA THR A 32 -27.31 6.69 35.00
C THR A 32 -28.01 5.63 34.17
N ASP A 33 -27.23 4.71 33.62
CA ASP A 33 -27.73 3.65 32.75
C ASP A 33 -28.04 2.34 33.51
N ASN A 34 -27.62 2.26 34.79
CA ASN A 34 -27.69 1.05 35.61
C ASN A 34 -26.99 -0.18 35.02
N VAL A 35 -25.84 0.01 34.37
CA VAL A 35 -25.08 -1.07 33.75
C VAL A 35 -23.65 -1.14 34.21
N LEU A 36 -23.13 -2.35 34.32
CA LEU A 36 -21.70 -2.58 34.51
C LEU A 36 -21.03 -2.47 33.13
N ARG A 37 -20.01 -1.65 33.05
CA ARG A 37 -19.22 -1.42 31.83
C ARG A 37 -17.76 -1.78 32.08
N TYR A 38 -17.06 -2.14 31.04
CA TYR A 38 -15.62 -2.35 31.09
C TYR A 38 -14.97 -1.75 29.85
N ASP A 39 -13.76 -1.26 30.02
CA ASP A 39 -12.96 -0.80 28.91
C ASP A 39 -12.23 -1.99 28.28
N LYS A 40 -12.56 -2.28 27.01
CA LYS A 40 -11.88 -3.31 26.23
C LYS A 40 -10.44 -2.95 25.87
N GLY A 41 -10.01 -1.72 26.18
CA GLY A 41 -8.81 -1.13 25.64
C GLY A 41 -9.01 -0.82 24.15
N VAL A 42 -9.28 0.41 23.84
CA VAL A 42 -9.08 0.85 22.46
C VAL A 42 -7.57 0.87 22.27
N VAL A 43 -7.05 -0.10 21.54
CA VAL A 43 -5.68 0.02 21.02
C VAL A 43 -5.74 1.22 20.09
N ARG A 44 -5.40 2.39 20.59
CA ARG A 44 -5.21 3.57 19.76
C ARG A 44 -3.92 3.33 19.01
N GLY A 45 -4.05 3.04 17.72
CA GLY A 45 -2.88 2.99 16.85
C GLY A 45 -2.13 4.31 16.93
N ALA A 46 -0.83 4.25 17.07
CA ALA A 46 0.04 5.41 17.01
C ALA A 46 1.09 5.18 15.92
N TRP A 47 1.42 6.23 15.17
CA TRP A 47 2.57 6.20 14.30
C TRP A 47 3.85 6.32 15.12
N ALA A 48 4.79 5.43 14.89
CA ALA A 48 6.14 5.49 15.45
C ALA A 48 7.15 5.61 14.32
N SER A 49 8.28 6.27 14.58
CA SER A 49 9.38 6.33 13.63
C SER A 49 9.99 4.94 13.46
N GLY A 50 10.11 4.49 12.20
CA GLY A 50 10.85 3.30 11.83
C GLY A 50 12.28 3.63 11.39
N GLY A 51 13.02 2.61 10.91
CA GLY A 51 14.31 2.81 10.25
C GLY A 51 14.18 3.67 8.99
N ALA A 52 15.14 4.57 8.77
CA ALA A 52 15.19 5.36 7.54
C ALA A 52 15.74 4.54 6.37
N LEU A 53 15.33 4.87 5.15
CA LEU A 53 15.99 4.42 3.93
C LEU A 53 17.49 4.81 3.96
N ASN A 54 18.35 3.98 3.40
CA ASN A 54 19.77 4.29 3.27
C ASN A 54 20.01 5.47 2.31
N THR A 55 19.19 5.56 1.26
CA THR A 55 19.21 6.66 0.32
C THR A 55 17.89 7.42 0.34
N ALA A 56 17.91 8.69 0.76
CA ALA A 56 16.72 9.54 0.79
C ALA A 56 16.23 9.83 -0.63
N ARG A 57 14.99 9.47 -0.94
CA ARG A 57 14.38 9.64 -2.26
C ARG A 57 12.86 9.72 -2.16
N ARG A 58 12.24 10.25 -3.19
CA ARG A 58 10.80 10.33 -3.39
C ARG A 58 10.40 9.67 -4.70
N PHE A 59 9.13 9.52 -4.97
CA PHE A 59 8.61 8.90 -6.22
C PHE A 59 9.07 7.45 -6.44
N LEU A 60 9.42 6.76 -5.37
CA LEU A 60 9.70 5.33 -5.39
C LEU A 60 8.38 4.55 -5.35
N ALA A 61 8.42 3.31 -5.80
CA ALA A 61 7.35 2.36 -5.56
C ALA A 61 7.70 1.43 -4.38
N GLY A 62 6.70 0.71 -3.91
CA GLY A 62 6.87 -0.23 -2.81
C GLY A 62 5.97 -1.43 -2.91
N ALA A 63 6.40 -2.51 -2.26
CA ALA A 63 5.67 -3.75 -2.13
C ALA A 63 5.89 -4.35 -0.72
N GLY A 64 5.10 -5.37 -0.36
CA GLY A 64 5.30 -6.10 0.89
C GLY A 64 4.41 -5.65 2.03
N THR A 65 4.92 -5.80 3.25
CA THR A 65 4.19 -5.55 4.51
C THR A 65 5.00 -4.65 5.44
N GLN A 66 4.40 -4.25 6.57
CA GLN A 66 5.05 -3.45 7.61
C GLN A 66 6.36 -4.07 8.14
N THR A 67 6.47 -5.39 8.17
CA THR A 67 7.63 -6.10 8.71
C THR A 67 8.53 -6.71 7.65
N ALA A 68 8.12 -6.65 6.38
CA ALA A 68 8.86 -7.17 5.23
C ALA A 68 8.49 -6.30 4.01
N GLY A 69 9.09 -5.13 3.91
CA GLY A 69 8.85 -4.15 2.85
C GLY A 69 9.94 -4.15 1.80
N LEU A 70 9.60 -3.78 0.59
CA LEU A 70 10.49 -3.56 -0.53
C LEU A 70 10.25 -2.16 -1.08
N GLY A 71 11.27 -1.33 -1.18
CA GLY A 71 11.21 -0.01 -1.78
C GLY A 71 12.18 0.07 -2.95
N PHE A 72 11.74 0.55 -4.11
CA PHE A 72 12.57 0.52 -5.32
C PHE A 72 12.34 1.71 -6.24
N GLY A 73 13.39 2.09 -6.97
CA GLY A 73 13.41 3.25 -7.84
C GLY A 73 13.32 4.58 -7.08
N GLY A 74 12.88 5.61 -7.77
CA GLY A 74 12.65 6.94 -7.23
C GLY A 74 13.70 7.98 -7.67
N GLY A 75 13.64 9.16 -7.08
CA GLY A 75 14.52 10.29 -7.40
C GLY A 75 14.19 11.55 -6.60
N PRO A 76 14.76 12.74 -6.92
CA PRO A 76 15.90 13.00 -7.80
C PRO A 76 17.27 12.75 -7.13
N PRO A 77 18.34 12.39 -7.87
CA PRO A 77 18.28 11.97 -9.27
C PRO A 77 17.49 10.67 -9.41
N VAL A 78 17.01 10.34 -10.62
CA VAL A 78 16.35 9.06 -10.88
C VAL A 78 17.35 7.94 -10.65
N VAL A 79 16.94 6.95 -9.87
CA VAL A 79 17.81 5.86 -9.42
C VAL A 79 17.17 4.49 -9.65
N ASP A 80 18.01 3.48 -9.68
CA ASP A 80 17.66 2.06 -9.76
C ASP A 80 17.66 1.37 -8.39
N ASN A 81 18.05 2.07 -7.32
CA ASN A 81 18.17 1.49 -5.97
C ASN A 81 16.94 0.72 -5.52
N SER A 82 17.20 -0.42 -4.90
CA SER A 82 16.21 -1.24 -4.23
C SER A 82 16.66 -1.50 -2.79
N GLU A 83 15.75 -1.39 -1.85
CA GLU A 83 16.01 -1.60 -0.43
C GLU A 83 14.95 -2.50 0.20
N GLU A 84 15.37 -3.37 1.10
CA GLU A 84 14.53 -4.31 1.84
C GLU A 84 14.40 -3.93 3.31
N TYR A 85 13.18 -3.92 3.83
CA TYR A 85 12.87 -3.64 5.22
C TYR A 85 12.58 -4.90 6.01
N ASN A 86 13.27 -5.10 7.12
CA ASN A 86 13.13 -6.29 7.98
C ASN A 86 12.24 -6.08 9.22
N GLY A 87 11.46 -5.01 9.25
CA GLY A 87 10.65 -4.61 10.42
C GLY A 87 11.36 -3.65 11.37
N SER A 88 12.66 -3.37 11.15
CA SER A 88 13.45 -2.47 11.99
C SER A 88 14.34 -1.53 11.18
N SER A 89 14.97 -2.02 10.13
CA SER A 89 15.94 -1.28 9.31
C SER A 89 15.81 -1.66 7.84
N TRP A 90 16.26 -0.77 6.98
CA TRP A 90 16.41 -1.00 5.55
C TRP A 90 17.83 -1.47 5.23
N ALA A 91 17.94 -2.38 4.29
CA ALA A 91 19.20 -2.88 3.73
C ALA A 91 19.15 -2.74 2.20
N GLU A 92 20.29 -2.42 1.59
CA GLU A 92 20.40 -2.39 0.13
C GLU A 92 20.19 -3.79 -0.45
N GLY A 93 19.32 -3.90 -1.44
CA GLY A 93 19.13 -5.06 -2.29
C GLY A 93 19.83 -4.90 -3.63
N ASN A 94 19.65 -5.87 -4.53
CA ASN A 94 20.07 -5.70 -5.91
C ASN A 94 19.13 -4.73 -6.64
N ASN A 95 19.69 -3.84 -7.43
CA ASN A 95 18.98 -2.75 -8.08
C ASN A 95 18.11 -3.22 -9.24
N LEU A 96 17.11 -2.41 -9.61
CA LEU A 96 16.41 -2.48 -10.88
C LEU A 96 17.44 -2.47 -12.04
N ASN A 97 17.08 -3.09 -13.16
CA ASN A 97 17.91 -3.03 -14.37
C ASN A 97 17.87 -1.63 -15.00
N THR A 98 16.75 -0.93 -14.85
CA THR A 98 16.57 0.44 -15.37
C THR A 98 16.21 1.40 -14.24
N ALA A 99 16.95 2.52 -14.15
CA ALA A 99 16.65 3.58 -13.19
C ALA A 99 15.31 4.27 -13.54
N ARG A 100 14.35 4.23 -12.60
CA ARG A 100 12.98 4.74 -12.83
C ARG A 100 12.42 5.45 -11.59
N ALA A 101 11.63 6.49 -11.85
CA ALA A 101 10.85 7.20 -10.84
C ALA A 101 9.37 7.24 -11.24
N THR A 102 8.47 7.55 -10.32
CA THR A 102 7.01 7.60 -10.56
C THR A 102 6.44 6.33 -11.20
N LEU A 103 7.09 5.21 -10.94
CA LEU A 103 6.69 3.87 -11.34
C LEU A 103 5.64 3.32 -10.36
N ALA A 104 4.91 2.32 -10.78
CA ALA A 104 4.05 1.54 -9.89
C ALA A 104 4.70 0.21 -9.48
N GLY A 105 4.16 -0.40 -8.42
CA GLY A 105 4.59 -1.70 -7.97
C GLY A 105 3.57 -2.39 -7.10
N CYS A 106 3.71 -3.70 -7.00
CA CYS A 106 2.90 -4.55 -6.13
C CYS A 106 3.66 -5.82 -5.74
N GLY A 107 3.03 -6.69 -4.96
CA GLY A 107 3.62 -7.97 -4.56
C GLY A 107 4.12 -8.00 -3.13
N THR A 108 5.16 -8.78 -2.90
CA THR A 108 5.80 -8.96 -1.59
C THR A 108 7.27 -8.55 -1.64
N GLN A 109 7.95 -8.54 -0.47
CA GLN A 109 9.38 -8.28 -0.41
C GLN A 109 10.21 -9.24 -1.27
N THR A 110 9.82 -10.50 -1.35
CA THR A 110 10.55 -11.55 -2.08
C THR A 110 9.93 -11.93 -3.43
N ALA A 111 8.84 -11.27 -3.82
CA ALA A 111 8.17 -11.43 -5.11
C ALA A 111 7.50 -10.10 -5.47
N GLY A 112 8.33 -9.13 -5.83
CA GLY A 112 7.94 -7.77 -6.21
C GLY A 112 7.74 -7.65 -7.71
N LEU A 113 6.87 -6.75 -8.13
CA LEU A 113 6.65 -6.35 -9.51
C LEU A 113 6.78 -4.84 -9.62
N ALA A 114 7.63 -4.37 -10.53
CA ALA A 114 7.82 -2.96 -10.88
C ALA A 114 7.40 -2.74 -12.32
N PHE A 115 6.63 -1.70 -12.61
CA PHE A 115 6.19 -1.44 -13.98
C PHE A 115 5.93 0.04 -14.25
N GLY A 116 6.17 0.42 -15.51
CA GLY A 116 6.02 1.79 -15.98
C GLY A 116 6.99 2.76 -15.31
N GLY A 117 6.64 4.04 -15.30
CA GLY A 117 7.40 5.10 -14.68
C GLY A 117 7.99 6.11 -15.66
N TYR A 118 8.99 6.80 -15.17
CA TYR A 118 9.84 7.71 -15.92
C TYR A 118 11.28 7.26 -15.81
N SER A 119 11.95 7.08 -16.92
CA SER A 119 13.38 6.84 -17.03
C SER A 119 14.05 7.97 -17.80
N PRO A 120 15.28 8.41 -17.43
CA PRO A 120 16.04 9.38 -18.22
C PRO A 120 16.36 8.89 -19.65
N ASP A 121 16.40 7.58 -19.83
CA ASP A 121 16.73 6.94 -21.11
C ASP A 121 15.49 6.76 -22.02
N ALA A 122 14.28 6.90 -21.47
CA ALA A 122 13.02 6.85 -22.21
C ALA A 122 12.45 8.26 -22.44
N PRO A 123 11.78 8.53 -23.58
CA PRO A 123 11.27 9.88 -23.87
C PRO A 123 10.00 10.23 -23.08
N ASN A 124 10.08 10.42 -21.78
CA ASN A 124 9.06 10.86 -20.81
C ASN A 124 8.23 9.76 -20.14
N PHE A 125 7.96 8.63 -20.78
CA PHE A 125 7.15 7.53 -20.23
C PHE A 125 7.86 6.22 -20.46
N ASP A 126 7.78 5.34 -19.50
CA ASP A 126 8.36 4.02 -19.56
C ASP A 126 7.26 2.95 -19.53
N ASN A 127 7.50 1.82 -20.18
CA ASN A 127 6.62 0.66 -20.18
C ASN A 127 7.29 -0.59 -19.62
N GLU A 128 8.55 -0.49 -19.20
CA GLU A 128 9.30 -1.64 -18.70
C GLU A 128 8.62 -2.27 -17.47
N THR A 129 8.75 -3.58 -17.41
CA THR A 129 8.28 -4.40 -16.29
C THR A 129 9.41 -5.27 -15.80
N GLU A 130 9.65 -5.25 -14.49
CA GLU A 130 10.66 -6.06 -13.85
C GLU A 130 10.07 -6.85 -12.68
N GLU A 131 10.49 -8.10 -12.54
CA GLU A 131 10.16 -8.98 -11.42
C GLU A 131 11.34 -9.17 -10.47
N TYR A 132 11.06 -9.09 -9.16
CA TYR A 132 12.01 -9.38 -8.10
C TYR A 132 11.77 -10.76 -7.52
N ASP A 133 12.81 -11.58 -7.42
CA ASP A 133 12.76 -12.95 -6.88
C ASP A 133 13.21 -13.08 -5.42
N GLY A 134 13.41 -11.96 -4.73
CA GLY A 134 13.98 -11.88 -3.38
C GLY A 134 15.51 -11.75 -3.40
N THR A 135 16.12 -11.68 -4.58
CA THR A 135 17.58 -11.54 -4.74
C THR A 135 17.92 -10.58 -5.87
N SER A 136 17.25 -10.69 -7.00
CA SER A 136 17.55 -9.92 -8.22
C SER A 136 16.30 -9.53 -8.97
N TRP A 137 16.41 -8.47 -9.76
CA TRP A 137 15.39 -8.05 -10.70
C TRP A 137 15.64 -8.65 -12.08
N SER A 138 14.59 -9.03 -12.76
CA SER A 138 14.62 -9.58 -14.11
C SER A 138 13.56 -8.92 -14.99
N GLU A 139 13.96 -8.58 -16.22
CA GLU A 139 13.08 -8.01 -17.24
C GLU A 139 11.97 -8.99 -17.61
N GLN A 140 10.77 -8.47 -17.79
CA GLN A 140 9.59 -9.18 -18.24
C GLN A 140 8.96 -8.50 -19.46
N ASN A 141 7.87 -9.04 -19.98
CA ASN A 141 7.12 -8.38 -21.05
C ASN A 141 6.52 -7.06 -20.55
N ASN A 142 6.74 -6.01 -21.31
CA ASN A 142 6.39 -4.66 -20.97
C ASN A 142 4.88 -4.37 -21.03
N LEU A 143 4.44 -3.32 -20.35
CA LEU A 143 3.12 -2.72 -20.56
C LEU A 143 2.89 -2.43 -22.06
N ASN A 144 1.66 -2.58 -22.52
CA ASN A 144 1.30 -2.20 -23.89
C ASN A 144 1.40 -0.69 -24.13
N THR A 145 1.15 0.09 -23.09
CA THR A 145 1.22 1.56 -23.14
C THR A 145 2.19 2.10 -22.10
N ALA A 146 3.21 2.83 -22.54
CA ALA A 146 4.18 3.50 -21.65
C ALA A 146 3.46 4.58 -20.83
N ARG A 147 3.62 4.53 -19.50
CA ARG A 147 2.93 5.42 -18.54
C ARG A 147 3.75 5.63 -17.28
N ARG A 148 3.64 6.80 -16.68
CA ARG A 148 4.15 7.12 -15.35
C ARG A 148 3.01 7.60 -14.44
N GLU A 149 3.26 7.72 -13.13
CA GLU A 149 2.24 8.21 -12.19
C GLU A 149 0.96 7.36 -12.20
N LEU A 150 1.10 6.11 -12.59
CA LEU A 150 0.05 5.10 -12.63
C LEU A 150 -0.06 4.40 -11.27
N ALA A 151 -1.17 3.73 -11.05
CA ALA A 151 -1.34 2.87 -9.87
C ALA A 151 -1.26 1.39 -10.22
N GLY A 152 -0.98 0.58 -9.20
CA GLY A 152 -0.94 -0.86 -9.29
C GLY A 152 -1.69 -1.54 -8.16
N ALA A 153 -2.17 -2.76 -8.42
CA ALA A 153 -2.77 -3.64 -7.41
C ALA A 153 -2.47 -5.10 -7.76
N GLY A 154 -2.41 -5.96 -6.74
CA GLY A 154 -2.22 -7.40 -6.96
C GLY A 154 -0.91 -7.95 -6.40
N ILE A 155 -0.44 -9.02 -7.04
CA ILE A 155 0.81 -9.73 -6.73
C ILE A 155 1.64 -9.89 -7.99
N GLN A 156 2.89 -10.32 -7.86
CA GLN A 156 3.83 -10.48 -8.97
C GLN A 156 3.26 -11.27 -10.17
N THR A 157 2.50 -12.34 -9.92
CA THR A 157 1.96 -13.21 -10.97
C THR A 157 0.53 -12.86 -11.41
N ALA A 158 -0.10 -11.86 -10.80
CA ALA A 158 -1.45 -11.41 -11.13
C ALA A 158 -1.65 -9.96 -10.65
N ALA A 159 -1.45 -9.01 -11.53
CA ALA A 159 -1.48 -7.58 -11.20
C ALA A 159 -2.36 -6.78 -12.16
N LEU A 160 -2.69 -5.57 -11.72
CA LEU A 160 -3.33 -4.53 -12.51
C LEU A 160 -2.43 -3.31 -12.57
N ALA A 161 -2.42 -2.65 -13.73
CA ALA A 161 -1.83 -1.34 -13.95
C ALA A 161 -2.89 -0.41 -14.52
N PHE A 162 -3.26 0.64 -13.82
CA PHE A 162 -4.36 1.51 -14.22
C PHE A 162 -4.06 3.00 -14.04
N GLY A 163 -4.69 3.81 -14.91
CA GLY A 163 -4.45 5.24 -14.95
C GLY A 163 -3.04 5.61 -15.44
N GLY A 164 -2.58 6.78 -15.04
CA GLY A 164 -1.24 7.30 -15.32
C GLY A 164 -1.25 8.52 -16.24
N ALA A 165 -0.15 9.25 -16.23
CA ALA A 165 0.01 10.46 -17.04
C ALA A 165 0.07 10.13 -18.54
N PRO A 166 -0.53 11.00 -19.39
CA PRO A 166 -1.25 12.22 -19.05
C PRO A 166 -2.78 11.98 -18.88
N GLY A 167 -3.22 11.58 -17.68
CA GLY A 167 -4.66 11.39 -17.39
C GLY A 167 -5.27 10.22 -18.16
N SER A 168 -4.62 9.08 -18.16
CA SER A 168 -5.06 7.88 -18.90
C SER A 168 -6.20 7.15 -18.21
N THR A 169 -7.11 6.58 -19.01
CA THR A 169 -8.09 5.58 -18.57
C THR A 169 -7.56 4.16 -18.62
N ASN A 170 -6.46 3.92 -19.33
CA ASN A 170 -5.95 2.58 -19.63
C ASN A 170 -5.82 1.71 -18.38
N ASN A 171 -6.30 0.49 -18.53
CA ASN A 171 -6.17 -0.54 -17.52
C ASN A 171 -5.61 -1.82 -18.18
N GLU A 172 -4.54 -2.34 -17.61
CA GLU A 172 -3.89 -3.57 -18.10
C GLU A 172 -3.80 -4.60 -16.98
N SER A 173 -4.03 -5.85 -17.31
CA SER A 173 -3.89 -7.00 -16.41
C SER A 173 -2.66 -7.82 -16.76
N TYR A 174 -1.85 -8.13 -15.74
CA TYR A 174 -0.68 -9.00 -15.82
C TYR A 174 -1.00 -10.41 -15.34
N ASN A 175 -0.57 -11.41 -16.11
CA ASN A 175 -0.81 -12.83 -15.82
C ASN A 175 0.43 -13.58 -15.31
N GLY A 176 1.50 -12.88 -14.93
CA GLY A 176 2.79 -13.46 -14.57
C GLY A 176 3.73 -13.65 -15.77
N THR A 177 3.32 -13.20 -16.97
CA THR A 177 4.15 -13.30 -18.18
C THR A 177 3.95 -12.10 -19.09
N SER A 178 2.72 -11.65 -19.27
CA SER A 178 2.39 -10.57 -20.20
C SER A 178 1.24 -9.71 -19.71
N TRP A 179 1.20 -8.48 -20.20
CA TRP A 179 0.12 -7.53 -19.97
C TRP A 179 -0.93 -7.64 -21.08
N THR A 180 -2.18 -7.51 -20.70
CA THR A 180 -3.33 -7.50 -21.61
C THR A 180 -4.24 -6.34 -21.25
N GLU A 181 -4.65 -5.54 -22.22
CA GLU A 181 -5.64 -4.47 -22.01
C GLU A 181 -6.98 -5.08 -21.62
N ILE A 182 -7.61 -4.48 -20.63
CA ILE A 182 -8.92 -4.84 -20.10
C ILE A 182 -9.80 -3.59 -20.03
N ALA A 183 -10.99 -3.70 -19.44
CA ALA A 183 -11.89 -2.53 -19.34
C ALA A 183 -11.23 -1.36 -18.62
N ASP A 184 -11.30 -0.21 -19.23
CA ASP A 184 -10.70 1.04 -18.79
C ASP A 184 -11.38 1.63 -17.54
N LEU A 185 -10.70 2.55 -16.85
CA LEU A 185 -11.32 3.46 -15.91
C LEU A 185 -12.39 4.31 -16.60
N ASN A 186 -13.44 4.67 -15.89
CA ASN A 186 -14.47 5.58 -16.42
C ASN A 186 -13.92 7.00 -16.63
N GLU A 187 -12.96 7.41 -15.80
CA GLU A 187 -12.31 8.73 -15.90
C GLU A 187 -10.79 8.59 -15.89
N GLY A 188 -10.14 9.25 -16.87
CA GLY A 188 -8.69 9.29 -16.96
C GLY A 188 -8.06 10.12 -15.84
N ARG A 189 -7.06 9.55 -15.16
CA ARG A 189 -6.35 10.21 -14.06
C ARG A 189 -4.95 9.66 -13.87
N ASP A 190 -4.09 10.48 -13.28
CA ASP A 190 -2.74 10.14 -12.85
C ASP A 190 -2.55 10.45 -11.36
N GLU A 191 -1.39 10.13 -10.79
CA GLU A 191 -1.10 10.32 -9.35
C GLU A 191 -2.14 9.69 -8.42
N LEU A 192 -2.79 8.63 -8.85
CA LEU A 192 -3.85 7.96 -8.11
C LEU A 192 -3.32 6.88 -7.17
N GLY A 193 -4.10 6.56 -6.15
CA GLY A 193 -3.85 5.41 -5.28
C GLY A 193 -4.46 4.13 -5.83
N GLY A 194 -3.78 3.00 -5.65
CA GLY A 194 -4.27 1.68 -6.03
C GLY A 194 -4.12 0.67 -4.89
N ILE A 195 -5.16 -0.10 -4.62
CA ILE A 195 -5.14 -1.20 -3.65
C ILE A 195 -6.01 -2.37 -4.13
N GLY A 196 -5.70 -3.56 -3.66
CA GLY A 196 -6.51 -4.75 -3.93
C GLY A 196 -5.75 -5.86 -4.63
N THR A 197 -6.48 -6.65 -5.39
CA THR A 197 -5.99 -7.80 -6.15
C THR A 197 -6.31 -7.63 -7.64
N ALA A 198 -5.77 -8.49 -8.50
CA ALA A 198 -6.09 -8.48 -9.93
C ALA A 198 -7.58 -8.69 -10.25
N THR A 199 -8.36 -9.22 -9.32
CA THR A 199 -9.80 -9.50 -9.49
C THR A 199 -10.72 -8.60 -8.66
N ALA A 200 -10.15 -7.79 -7.74
CA ALA A 200 -10.92 -6.87 -6.90
C ALA A 200 -10.00 -5.72 -6.47
N ALA A 201 -10.07 -4.62 -7.16
CA ALA A 201 -9.21 -3.45 -6.91
C ALA A 201 -10.02 -2.16 -6.76
N LEU A 202 -9.38 -1.18 -6.17
CA LEU A 202 -9.90 0.16 -5.98
C LEU A 202 -8.90 1.17 -6.53
N ALA A 203 -9.33 2.00 -7.47
CA ALA A 203 -8.66 3.21 -7.91
C ALA A 203 -9.15 4.38 -7.07
N ILE A 204 -8.23 5.12 -6.44
CA ILE A 204 -8.57 6.11 -5.42
C ILE A 204 -8.05 7.48 -5.85
N SER A 205 -8.95 8.47 -5.97
CA SER A 205 -8.57 9.87 -6.18
C SER A 205 -7.72 10.07 -7.45
N GLY A 206 -6.82 11.03 -7.46
CA GLY A 206 -5.88 11.31 -8.55
C GLY A 206 -5.98 12.73 -9.09
N HIS A 207 -5.16 13.02 -10.10
CA HIS A 207 -5.17 14.28 -10.84
C HIS A 207 -5.92 14.10 -12.19
N PRO A 208 -6.76 15.06 -12.64
CA PRO A 208 -7.16 16.28 -11.94
C PRO A 208 -7.84 15.98 -10.61
N GLN A 209 -7.77 16.89 -9.63
CA GLN A 209 -8.26 16.65 -8.27
C GLN A 209 -9.65 16.02 -8.26
N SER A 210 -9.73 14.75 -7.94
CA SER A 210 -10.94 13.94 -7.90
C SER A 210 -11.17 13.36 -6.51
N ALA A 211 -12.41 13.38 -6.05
CA ALA A 211 -12.83 12.59 -4.88
C ALA A 211 -13.37 11.21 -5.29
N GLU A 212 -13.41 10.94 -6.58
CA GLU A 212 -14.00 9.74 -7.14
C GLU A 212 -13.12 8.51 -6.90
N ASN A 213 -13.80 7.41 -6.64
CA ASN A 213 -13.19 6.09 -6.54
C ASN A 213 -13.86 5.16 -7.52
N GLU A 214 -13.08 4.28 -8.14
CA GLU A 214 -13.60 3.26 -9.03
C GLU A 214 -13.26 1.87 -8.55
N LEU A 215 -14.23 0.97 -8.64
CA LEU A 215 -14.12 -0.41 -8.18
C LEU A 215 -13.98 -1.33 -9.39
N TRP A 216 -12.92 -2.13 -9.39
CA TRP A 216 -12.74 -3.25 -10.30
C TRP A 216 -13.27 -4.54 -9.66
N ASN A 217 -14.10 -5.29 -10.36
CA ASN A 217 -14.74 -6.52 -9.88
C ASN A 217 -14.23 -7.80 -10.58
N GLY A 218 -13.16 -7.67 -11.39
CA GLY A 218 -12.58 -8.81 -12.11
C GLY A 218 -13.30 -9.19 -13.41
N SER A 219 -14.30 -8.43 -13.81
CA SER A 219 -15.03 -8.63 -15.07
C SER A 219 -15.25 -7.30 -15.79
N SER A 220 -15.18 -7.32 -17.09
CA SER A 220 -15.54 -6.21 -17.97
C SER A 220 -17.06 -6.08 -18.09
#